data_64658bbb3804ec06741e7f5c943786d7
#
_entry.id   64658bbb3804ec06741e7f5c943786d7
#
_cell.length_a   1.000
_cell.length_b   1.000
_cell.length_c   1.000
_cell.angle_alpha   90.00
_cell.angle_beta   90.00
_cell.angle_gamma   90.00
#
_symmetry.space_group_name_H-M   'P 1'
#
loop_
_entity.id
_entity.type
_entity.pdbx_description
1 polymer ?
#
loop_
_entity_poly.entity_id
_entity_poly.type
_entity_poly.pdbx_seq_one_letter_code
_entity_poly.pdbx_strand_id
1 'polypeptide(L)'
;MSKLKPLLLGSMFALLVVSAALAQVTIDVSKITCGQYVLDQVTDFRTITAWLHGFYSGRRNNTVIDVQALERSADKVEEYCRSHRDMALMQAVETTLGETGRLAPRSKPNNRRDEN
;
A
#
# COMPACT_ATOMS: atom_id res chain seq x y z
N MET A 1 40.72 64.78 17.44
CA MET A 1 41.34 63.69 16.66
C MET A 1 40.72 62.37 17.15
N SER A 2 39.61 62.04 16.63
CA SER A 2 38.89 60.82 17.02
C SER A 2 39.11 59.77 15.96
N LYS A 3 39.81 58.75 16.36
CA LYS A 3 40.01 57.56 15.53
C LYS A 3 38.76 56.67 15.65
N LEU A 4 37.93 56.74 14.63
CA LEU A 4 36.83 55.78 14.46
C LEU A 4 37.42 54.42 14.13
N LYS A 5 37.26 53.47 15.05
CA LYS A 5 37.47 52.09 14.78
C LYS A 5 36.21 51.53 14.09
N PRO A 6 36.31 50.96 12.88
CA PRO A 6 35.15 50.24 12.33
C PRO A 6 34.96 48.95 13.11
N LEU A 7 33.85 48.83 13.81
CA LEU A 7 33.33 47.59 14.36
C LEU A 7 32.93 46.71 13.17
N LEU A 8 33.74 45.71 12.91
CA LEU A 8 33.37 44.62 12.03
C LEU A 8 32.33 43.75 12.76
N LEU A 9 31.06 44.10 12.58
CA LEU A 9 30.00 43.18 12.90
C LEU A 9 30.01 42.06 11.86
N GLY A 10 30.75 41.00 12.19
CA GLY A 10 30.66 39.74 11.49
C GLY A 10 29.29 39.16 11.67
N SER A 11 28.40 39.38 10.70
CA SER A 11 27.12 38.69 10.60
C SER A 11 27.41 37.25 10.28
N MET A 12 27.50 36.44 11.31
CA MET A 12 27.59 34.99 11.23
C MET A 12 26.16 34.50 10.93
N PHE A 13 25.81 34.53 9.66
CA PHE A 13 24.56 33.93 9.16
C PHE A 13 24.75 32.41 9.24
N ALA A 14 24.42 31.84 10.40
CA ALA A 14 24.35 30.40 10.57
C ALA A 14 23.22 29.89 9.65
N LEU A 15 23.59 29.35 8.51
CA LEU A 15 22.71 28.54 7.67
C LEU A 15 22.28 27.31 8.48
N LEU A 16 21.12 27.44 9.13
CA LEU A 16 20.38 26.30 9.65
C LEU A 16 19.90 25.50 8.45
N VAL A 17 20.72 24.54 8.03
CA VAL A 17 20.30 23.50 7.12
C VAL A 17 19.30 22.64 7.91
N VAL A 18 18.03 22.97 7.81
CA VAL A 18 16.95 22.11 8.29
C VAL A 18 16.94 20.92 7.34
N SER A 19 17.66 19.88 7.71
CA SER A 19 17.50 18.57 7.07
C SER A 19 16.07 18.14 7.37
N ALA A 20 15.16 18.28 6.40
CA ALA A 20 13.89 17.63 6.42
C ALA A 20 14.18 16.13 6.41
N ALA A 21 14.30 15.54 7.59
CA ALA A 21 14.30 14.10 7.74
C ALA A 21 12.94 13.66 7.21
N LEU A 22 12.91 13.09 6.01
CA LEU A 22 11.76 12.38 5.52
C LEU A 22 11.51 11.25 6.51
N ALA A 23 10.54 11.46 7.40
CA ALA A 23 10.13 10.43 8.34
C ALA A 23 9.66 9.23 7.52
N GLN A 24 10.42 8.16 7.55
CA GLN A 24 10.01 6.90 6.92
C GLN A 24 8.79 6.40 7.67
N VAL A 25 7.64 6.42 6.99
CA VAL A 25 6.40 5.85 7.53
C VAL A 25 6.46 4.34 7.31
N THR A 26 6.62 3.60 8.39
CA THR A 26 6.54 2.14 8.37
C THR A 26 5.12 1.73 8.73
N ILE A 27 4.49 0.95 7.87
CA ILE A 27 3.12 0.49 8.05
C ILE A 27 3.13 -1.02 8.26
N ASP A 28 2.56 -1.47 9.38
CA ASP A 28 2.29 -2.88 9.63
C ASP A 28 0.87 -3.20 9.15
N VAL A 29 0.76 -3.79 7.96
CA VAL A 29 -0.53 -4.08 7.33
C VAL A 29 -1.37 -5.07 8.16
N SER A 30 -0.74 -5.92 8.98
CA SER A 30 -1.47 -6.86 9.84
C SER A 30 -2.28 -6.16 10.95
N LYS A 31 -1.97 -4.89 11.23
CA LYS A 31 -2.62 -4.08 12.27
C LYS A 31 -3.64 -3.08 11.73
N ILE A 32 -3.77 -3.00 10.41
CA ILE A 32 -4.75 -2.10 9.79
C ILE A 32 -6.15 -2.66 9.98
N THR A 33 -7.07 -1.79 10.39
CA THR A 33 -8.50 -2.10 10.41
C THR A 33 -9.18 -1.71 9.10
N CYS A 34 -10.32 -2.31 8.82
CA CYS A 34 -11.18 -1.92 7.70
C CYS A 34 -11.51 -0.41 7.72
N GLY A 35 -11.80 0.15 8.90
CA GLY A 35 -12.09 1.58 9.05
C GLY A 35 -10.92 2.46 8.62
N GLN A 36 -9.71 2.12 9.04
CA GLN A 36 -8.50 2.85 8.63
C GLN A 36 -8.24 2.76 7.13
N TYR A 37 -8.54 1.60 6.54
CA TYR A 37 -8.37 1.36 5.11
C TYR A 37 -9.34 2.21 4.27
N VAL A 38 -10.65 2.19 4.57
CA VAL A 38 -11.67 2.91 3.78
C VAL A 38 -11.65 4.42 3.99
N LEU A 39 -10.99 4.91 5.05
CA LEU A 39 -10.85 6.34 5.36
C LEU A 39 -9.47 6.89 5.00
N ASP A 40 -8.63 6.14 4.31
CA ASP A 40 -7.24 6.50 3.95
C ASP A 40 -6.41 7.02 5.15
N GLN A 41 -6.68 6.51 6.37
CA GLN A 41 -6.06 7.02 7.59
C GLN A 41 -4.60 6.60 7.76
N VAL A 42 -4.15 5.58 7.05
CA VAL A 42 -2.79 5.04 7.18
C VAL A 42 -1.93 5.46 6.00
N THR A 43 -2.43 5.26 4.80
CA THR A 43 -1.86 5.68 3.52
C THR A 43 -2.93 5.51 2.45
N ASP A 44 -2.63 5.91 1.22
CA ASP A 44 -3.50 5.66 0.06
C ASP A 44 -3.88 4.17 -0.02
N PHE A 45 -5.18 3.91 -0.11
CA PHE A 45 -5.73 2.56 -0.11
C PHE A 45 -5.23 1.71 -1.30
N ARG A 46 -4.90 2.33 -2.43
CA ARG A 46 -4.36 1.64 -3.60
C ARG A 46 -3.00 1.02 -3.31
N THR A 47 -2.16 1.72 -2.56
CA THR A 47 -0.87 1.20 -2.10
C THR A 47 -1.06 -0.04 -1.23
N ILE A 48 -1.98 0.01 -0.28
CA ILE A 48 -2.31 -1.15 0.56
C ILE A 48 -2.88 -2.29 -0.27
N THR A 49 -3.79 -2.00 -1.20
CA THR A 49 -4.39 -3.00 -2.09
C THR A 49 -3.34 -3.70 -2.96
N ALA A 50 -2.43 -2.94 -3.55
CA ALA A 50 -1.34 -3.51 -4.36
C ALA A 50 -0.44 -4.41 -3.52
N TRP A 51 -0.11 -3.99 -2.30
CA TRP A 51 0.68 -4.80 -1.37
C TRP A 51 -0.04 -6.10 -1.00
N LEU A 52 -1.32 -6.03 -0.64
CA LEU A 52 -2.14 -7.20 -0.30
C LEU A 52 -2.22 -8.17 -1.47
N HIS A 53 -2.46 -7.66 -2.68
CA HIS A 53 -2.49 -8.48 -3.88
C HIS A 53 -1.16 -9.22 -4.10
N GLY A 54 -0.04 -8.51 -3.98
CA GLY A 54 1.30 -9.10 -4.08
C GLY A 54 1.55 -10.14 -3.01
N PHE A 55 1.17 -9.87 -1.77
CA PHE A 55 1.33 -10.78 -0.64
C PHE A 55 0.56 -12.10 -0.86
N TYR A 56 -0.72 -12.03 -1.20
CA TYR A 56 -1.53 -13.24 -1.42
C TYR A 56 -1.19 -13.97 -2.72
N SER A 57 -0.80 -13.25 -3.77
CA SER A 57 -0.31 -13.86 -5.01
C SER A 57 1.02 -14.58 -4.79
N GLY A 58 1.94 -13.99 -4.04
CA GLY A 58 3.21 -14.62 -3.68
C GLY A 58 3.03 -15.92 -2.89
N ARG A 59 2.10 -15.95 -1.94
CA ARG A 59 1.76 -17.18 -1.19
C ARG A 59 1.24 -18.31 -2.08
N ARG A 60 0.68 -18.00 -3.24
CA ARG A 60 0.18 -18.95 -4.23
C ARG A 60 1.15 -19.22 -5.36
N ASN A 61 2.36 -18.67 -5.29
CA ASN A 61 3.35 -18.71 -6.38
C ASN A 61 2.80 -18.17 -7.72
N ASN A 62 1.89 -17.21 -7.65
CA ASN A 62 1.31 -16.56 -8.80
C ASN A 62 2.03 -15.24 -9.07
N THR A 63 2.71 -15.16 -10.21
CA THR A 63 3.45 -13.96 -10.66
C THR A 63 2.70 -13.15 -11.72
N VAL A 64 1.51 -13.60 -12.11
CA VAL A 64 0.68 -12.93 -13.12
C VAL A 64 -0.27 -11.98 -12.43
N ILE A 65 -0.32 -10.74 -12.88
CA ILE A 65 -1.23 -9.71 -12.42
C ILE A 65 -2.30 -9.48 -13.49
N ASP A 66 -3.55 -9.75 -13.14
CA ASP A 66 -4.71 -9.27 -13.87
C ASP A 66 -5.17 -7.95 -13.23
N VAL A 67 -4.87 -6.84 -13.90
CA VAL A 67 -5.15 -5.48 -13.36
C VAL A 67 -6.64 -5.27 -13.15
N GLN A 68 -7.49 -5.74 -14.05
CA GLN A 68 -8.94 -5.61 -13.90
C GLN A 68 -9.48 -6.45 -12.74
N ALA A 69 -8.92 -7.64 -12.53
CA ALA A 69 -9.26 -8.47 -11.38
C ALA A 69 -8.79 -7.83 -10.07
N LEU A 70 -7.64 -7.16 -10.09
CA LEU A 70 -7.13 -6.41 -8.95
C LEU A 70 -8.08 -5.27 -8.55
N GLU A 71 -8.53 -4.47 -9.50
CA GLU A 71 -9.48 -3.38 -9.26
C GLU A 71 -10.81 -3.90 -8.69
N ARG A 72 -11.40 -4.92 -9.33
CA ARG A 72 -12.64 -5.55 -8.81
C ARG A 72 -12.48 -6.12 -7.41
N SER A 73 -11.31 -6.63 -7.09
CA SER A 73 -11.00 -7.16 -5.76
C SER A 73 -10.89 -6.05 -4.73
N ALA A 74 -10.28 -4.92 -5.10
CA ALA A 74 -10.20 -3.73 -4.26
C ALA A 74 -11.60 -3.21 -3.91
N ASP A 75 -12.48 -3.06 -4.91
CA ASP A 75 -13.86 -2.60 -4.72
C ASP A 75 -14.64 -3.52 -3.77
N LYS A 76 -14.48 -4.84 -3.90
CA LYS A 76 -15.14 -5.80 -3.00
C LYS A 76 -14.65 -5.70 -1.56
N VAL A 77 -13.35 -5.56 -1.37
CA VAL A 77 -12.77 -5.39 -0.03
C VAL A 77 -13.23 -4.07 0.58
N GLU A 78 -13.23 -2.99 -0.20
CA GLU A 78 -13.70 -1.68 0.25
C GLU A 78 -15.16 -1.72 0.67
N GLU A 79 -16.04 -2.29 -0.13
CA GLU A 79 -17.47 -2.43 0.18
C GLU A 79 -17.70 -3.26 1.44
N TYR A 80 -17.00 -4.39 1.55
CA TYR A 80 -17.06 -5.22 2.75
C TYR A 80 -16.57 -4.47 4.00
N CYS A 81 -15.46 -3.75 3.87
CA CYS A 81 -14.88 -2.97 4.95
C CYS A 81 -15.76 -1.79 5.41
N ARG A 82 -16.58 -1.23 4.54
CA ARG A 82 -17.53 -0.16 4.91
C ARG A 82 -18.53 -0.62 5.98
N SER A 83 -18.92 -1.89 5.93
CA SER A 83 -19.87 -2.50 6.87
C SER A 83 -19.18 -3.17 8.09
N HIS A 84 -17.85 -3.39 8.03
CA HIS A 84 -17.11 -4.14 9.04
C HIS A 84 -15.88 -3.37 9.53
N ARG A 85 -16.05 -2.13 9.93
CA ARG A 85 -14.95 -1.18 10.17
C ARG A 85 -13.94 -1.62 11.25
N ASP A 86 -14.40 -2.36 12.25
CA ASP A 86 -13.54 -2.83 13.36
C ASP A 86 -12.78 -4.12 13.04
N MET A 87 -13.10 -4.73 11.90
CA MET A 87 -12.42 -5.96 11.47
C MET A 87 -10.99 -5.67 11.01
N ALA A 88 -10.07 -6.61 11.26
CA ALA A 88 -8.74 -6.54 10.69
C ALA A 88 -8.81 -6.63 9.15
N LEU A 89 -8.10 -5.75 8.46
CA LEU A 89 -8.12 -5.69 7.01
C LEU A 89 -7.73 -7.02 6.36
N MET A 90 -6.70 -7.69 6.86
CA MET A 90 -6.27 -8.98 6.32
C MET A 90 -7.37 -10.05 6.44
N GLN A 91 -8.13 -10.04 7.53
CA GLN A 91 -9.26 -10.94 7.70
C GLN A 91 -10.38 -10.64 6.70
N ALA A 92 -10.66 -9.36 6.45
CA ALA A 92 -11.64 -8.93 5.43
C ALA A 92 -11.22 -9.40 4.03
N VAL A 93 -9.95 -9.27 3.69
CA VAL A 93 -9.39 -9.75 2.41
C VAL A 93 -9.52 -11.26 2.29
N GLU A 94 -9.21 -12.02 3.33
CA GLU A 94 -9.36 -13.48 3.33
C GLU A 94 -10.81 -13.90 3.19
N THR A 95 -11.73 -13.19 3.82
CA THR A 95 -13.17 -13.46 3.72
C THR A 95 -13.69 -13.16 2.31
N THR A 96 -13.30 -12.04 1.72
CA THR A 96 -13.84 -11.59 0.42
C THR A 96 -13.15 -12.23 -0.78
N LEU A 97 -11.83 -12.39 -0.72
CA LEU A 97 -11.00 -12.89 -1.82
C LEU A 97 -10.61 -14.36 -1.65
N GLY A 98 -10.62 -14.89 -0.44
CA GLY A 98 -10.39 -16.30 -0.18
C GLY A 98 -11.44 -17.20 -0.84
N GLU A 99 -12.68 -16.76 -0.89
CA GLU A 99 -13.77 -17.42 -1.62
C GLU A 99 -13.56 -17.31 -3.13
N THR A 100 -13.12 -16.15 -3.64
CA THR A 100 -12.85 -15.92 -5.06
C THR A 100 -11.61 -16.69 -5.55
N GLY A 101 -10.62 -16.87 -4.68
CA GLY A 101 -9.42 -17.68 -4.98
C GLY A 101 -9.72 -19.18 -5.15
N ARG A 102 -10.84 -19.66 -4.62
CA ARG A 102 -11.35 -21.03 -4.85
C ARG A 102 -12.19 -21.15 -6.11
N LEU A 103 -12.76 -20.04 -6.58
CA LEU A 103 -13.68 -20.01 -7.73
C LEU A 103 -12.99 -19.66 -9.06
N ALA A 104 -11.71 -19.30 -9.05
CA ALA A 104 -10.96 -19.24 -10.30
C ALA A 104 -10.80 -20.69 -10.80
N PRO A 105 -11.51 -21.11 -11.87
CA PRO A 105 -11.30 -22.43 -12.41
C PRO A 105 -9.83 -22.49 -12.83
N ARG A 106 -9.12 -23.48 -12.30
CA ARG A 106 -7.78 -23.82 -12.75
C ARG A 106 -7.92 -24.02 -14.26
N SER A 107 -7.45 -23.08 -15.05
CA SER A 107 -7.43 -23.18 -16.50
C SER A 107 -6.77 -24.51 -16.83
N LYS A 108 -7.55 -25.45 -17.33
CA LYS A 108 -7.01 -26.72 -17.82
C LYS A 108 -5.97 -26.36 -18.85
N PRO A 109 -4.75 -26.92 -18.77
CA PRO A 109 -3.80 -26.77 -19.87
C PRO A 109 -4.50 -27.23 -21.14
N ASN A 110 -4.56 -26.34 -22.13
CA ASN A 110 -5.16 -26.62 -23.41
C ASN A 110 -4.28 -27.66 -24.12
N ASN A 111 -4.58 -28.93 -23.88
CA ASN A 111 -3.93 -30.02 -24.58
C ASN A 111 -4.58 -30.16 -25.97
N ARG A 112 -4.29 -29.21 -26.84
CA ARG A 112 -4.43 -29.45 -28.28
C ARG A 112 -3.32 -30.39 -28.66
N ARG A 113 -3.58 -31.68 -28.61
CA ARG A 113 -2.86 -32.61 -29.47
C ARG A 113 -3.31 -32.33 -30.87
N ASP A 114 -2.34 -31.95 -31.67
CA ASP A 114 -2.45 -31.91 -33.10
C ASP A 114 -2.79 -33.32 -33.58
N GLU A 115 -4.03 -33.54 -33.96
CA GLU A 115 -4.38 -34.67 -34.81
C GLU A 115 -4.19 -34.21 -36.24
N ASN A 116 -3.14 -34.75 -36.83
CA ASN A 116 -2.99 -34.86 -38.26
C ASN A 116 -2.86 -36.34 -38.60
#